data_e2a4d59ef72f60133d7e8c311a92b734
#
_entry.id   e2a4d59ef72f60133d7e8c311a92b734
#
_cell.length_a   1.000
_cell.length_b   1.000
_cell.length_c   1.000
_cell.angle_alpha   90.00
_cell.angle_beta   90.00
_cell.angle_gamma   90.00
#
_symmetry.space_group_name_H-M   'P 1'
#
loop_
_entity.id
_entity.type
_entity.pdbx_description
1 polymer ?
#
loop_
_entity_poly.entity_id
_entity_poly.type
_entity_poly.pdbx_seq_one_letter_code
_entity_poly.pdbx_strand_id
1 'polypeptide(L)'
;FRMYLQNVKKSSENTILSYLRDLRGFCGFMEGLGVCEVSKINRTNIMAYVYELQNQHKASTTIFRNLASIRAFFYFLMGQGVVKENPAVDLELPREERKVPKIMTLEQVEKLLEQPKTSDAKGLRDKAMLEVLYATGIRVSELVSLHVDDVNLPFEYIRCTTGSKSRMIPIGTKAKEALWEYLKKGRVQLIHNPEETVLFLNYGGKKMTRQGFWKIVKNYAEEAGIPGEITPHGRVIIRTS
;
A
#
# COMPACT_ATOMS: atom_id res chain seq x y z
N PHE A 1 -23.29 -8.37 3.75
CA PHE A 1 -21.90 -8.83 3.79
C PHE A 1 -20.92 -7.75 4.26
N ARG A 2 -21.05 -6.47 3.81
CA ARG A 2 -20.19 -5.38 4.28
C ARG A 2 -20.19 -5.27 5.82
N MET A 3 -21.38 -5.26 6.44
CA MET A 3 -21.50 -5.20 7.91
C MET A 3 -20.85 -6.41 8.60
N TYR A 4 -20.96 -7.60 8.01
CA TYR A 4 -20.28 -8.80 8.51
C TYR A 4 -18.75 -8.65 8.48
N LEU A 5 -18.19 -8.17 7.37
CA LEU A 5 -16.76 -7.91 7.28
C LEU A 5 -16.29 -6.86 8.29
N GLN A 6 -17.09 -5.83 8.52
CA GLN A 6 -16.78 -4.73 9.43
C GLN A 6 -16.91 -5.14 10.90
N ASN A 7 -18.03 -5.70 11.28
CA ASN A 7 -18.42 -5.90 12.69
C ASN A 7 -17.95 -7.26 13.23
N VAL A 8 -18.02 -8.32 12.42
CA VAL A 8 -17.67 -9.70 12.82
C VAL A 8 -16.21 -10.00 12.49
N LYS A 9 -15.79 -9.76 11.25
CA LYS A 9 -14.41 -10.02 10.82
C LYS A 9 -13.44 -8.91 11.18
N LYS A 10 -13.90 -7.74 11.62
CA LYS A 10 -13.09 -6.54 11.95
C LYS A 10 -12.05 -6.23 10.87
N SER A 11 -12.45 -6.40 9.61
CA SER A 11 -11.58 -6.18 8.45
C SER A 11 -11.30 -4.70 8.24
N SER A 12 -10.11 -4.38 7.73
CA SER A 12 -9.79 -3.00 7.35
C SER A 12 -10.70 -2.50 6.21
N GLU A 13 -10.94 -1.20 6.13
CA GLU A 13 -11.76 -0.59 5.06
C GLU A 13 -11.22 -0.94 3.67
N ASN A 14 -9.91 -0.97 3.48
CA ASN A 14 -9.28 -1.39 2.22
C ASN A 14 -9.60 -2.85 1.85
N THR A 15 -9.64 -3.74 2.83
CA THR A 15 -10.04 -5.15 2.63
C THR A 15 -11.51 -5.22 2.24
N ILE A 16 -12.39 -4.49 2.94
CA ILE A 16 -13.81 -4.43 2.66
C ILE A 16 -14.07 -3.95 1.24
N LEU A 17 -13.47 -2.82 0.86
CA LEU A 17 -13.62 -2.25 -0.49
C LEU A 17 -13.10 -3.19 -1.58
N SER A 18 -11.98 -3.88 -1.33
CA SER A 18 -11.42 -4.84 -2.26
C SER A 18 -12.33 -6.04 -2.46
N TYR A 19 -12.84 -6.61 -1.36
CA TYR A 19 -13.75 -7.75 -1.41
C TYR A 19 -15.07 -7.40 -2.10
N LEU A 20 -15.64 -6.24 -1.79
CA LEU A 20 -16.88 -5.80 -2.46
C LEU A 20 -16.68 -5.56 -3.96
N ARG A 21 -15.52 -5.06 -4.37
CA ARG A 21 -15.18 -4.89 -5.79
C ARG A 21 -15.06 -6.25 -6.48
N ASP A 22 -14.36 -7.19 -5.86
CA ASP A 22 -14.18 -8.54 -6.39
C ASP A 22 -15.53 -9.25 -6.55
N LEU A 23 -16.41 -9.13 -5.54
CA LEU A 23 -17.74 -9.73 -5.60
C LEU A 23 -18.65 -9.11 -6.66
N ARG A 24 -18.56 -7.78 -6.88
CA ARG A 24 -19.30 -7.16 -8.00
C ARG A 24 -18.89 -7.74 -9.35
N GLY A 25 -17.58 -7.93 -9.56
CA GLY A 25 -17.08 -8.58 -10.77
C GLY A 25 -17.60 -10.02 -10.92
N PHE A 26 -17.57 -10.77 -9.81
CA PHE A 26 -18.09 -12.13 -9.76
C PHE A 26 -19.60 -12.19 -10.05
N CYS A 27 -20.42 -11.37 -9.39
CA CYS A 27 -21.86 -11.32 -9.63
C CYS A 27 -22.19 -10.98 -11.08
N GLY A 28 -21.55 -9.95 -11.65
CA GLY A 28 -21.75 -9.59 -13.05
C GLY A 28 -21.40 -10.72 -14.03
N PHE A 29 -20.34 -11.50 -13.72
CA PHE A 29 -20.01 -12.69 -14.52
C PHE A 29 -21.08 -13.79 -14.37
N MET A 30 -21.58 -14.05 -13.17
CA MET A 30 -22.65 -15.04 -12.94
C MET A 30 -23.95 -14.64 -13.65
N GLU A 31 -24.33 -13.35 -13.59
CA GLU A 31 -25.48 -12.81 -14.33
C GLU A 31 -25.32 -13.02 -15.84
N GLY A 32 -24.11 -12.80 -16.37
CA GLY A 32 -23.78 -13.06 -17.78
C GLY A 32 -23.92 -14.53 -18.20
N LEU A 33 -23.76 -15.47 -17.25
CA LEU A 33 -24.02 -16.90 -17.44
C LEU A 33 -25.49 -17.27 -17.21
N GLY A 34 -26.39 -16.35 -16.91
CA GLY A 34 -27.77 -16.59 -16.55
C GLY A 34 -27.99 -17.19 -15.14
N VAL A 35 -26.96 -17.17 -14.29
CA VAL A 35 -27.01 -17.68 -12.91
C VAL A 35 -27.33 -16.51 -11.97
N CYS A 36 -28.61 -16.24 -11.75
CA CYS A 36 -29.09 -15.11 -10.93
C CYS A 36 -29.33 -15.49 -9.45
N GLU A 37 -29.38 -16.77 -9.13
CA GLU A 37 -29.62 -17.26 -7.76
C GLU A 37 -28.32 -17.77 -7.15
N VAL A 38 -27.95 -17.23 -5.98
CA VAL A 38 -26.71 -17.59 -5.28
C VAL A 38 -26.68 -19.08 -4.89
N SER A 39 -27.84 -19.67 -4.59
CA SER A 39 -28.00 -21.08 -4.26
C SER A 39 -27.70 -22.05 -5.43
N LYS A 40 -27.73 -21.55 -6.65
CA LYS A 40 -27.41 -22.30 -7.86
C LYS A 40 -25.96 -22.23 -8.29
N ILE A 41 -25.17 -21.35 -7.63
CA ILE A 41 -23.74 -21.21 -7.91
C ILE A 41 -23.01 -22.44 -7.37
N ASN A 42 -22.28 -23.11 -8.24
CA ASN A 42 -21.51 -24.29 -7.91
C ASN A 42 -20.01 -24.08 -8.19
N ARG A 43 -19.22 -25.11 -7.89
CA ARG A 43 -17.77 -25.11 -8.10
C ARG A 43 -17.39 -24.80 -9.55
N THR A 44 -18.11 -25.35 -10.53
CA THR A 44 -17.83 -25.17 -11.97
C THR A 44 -18.01 -23.69 -12.36
N ASN A 45 -19.04 -23.02 -11.87
CA ASN A 45 -19.27 -21.59 -12.11
C ASN A 45 -18.10 -20.73 -11.58
N ILE A 46 -17.62 -21.04 -10.37
CA ILE A 46 -16.49 -20.31 -9.77
C ILE A 46 -15.19 -20.54 -10.56
N MET A 47 -14.95 -21.77 -11.02
CA MET A 47 -13.80 -22.09 -11.87
C MET A 47 -13.87 -21.39 -13.22
N ALA A 48 -15.06 -21.30 -13.83
CA ALA A 48 -15.27 -20.54 -15.06
C ALA A 48 -14.89 -19.04 -14.86
N TYR A 49 -15.27 -18.45 -13.72
CA TYR A 49 -14.87 -17.08 -13.39
C TYR A 49 -13.36 -16.94 -13.19
N VAL A 50 -12.72 -17.90 -12.52
CA VAL A 50 -11.26 -17.93 -12.37
C VAL A 50 -10.58 -17.97 -13.73
N TYR A 51 -11.06 -18.82 -14.64
CA TYR A 51 -10.55 -18.91 -15.99
C TYR A 51 -10.73 -17.58 -16.77
N GLU A 52 -11.89 -16.94 -16.63
CA GLU A 52 -12.13 -15.61 -17.21
C GLU A 52 -11.12 -14.56 -16.70
N LEU A 53 -10.83 -14.56 -15.39
CA LEU A 53 -9.81 -13.66 -14.85
C LEU A 53 -8.40 -13.95 -15.41
N GLN A 54 -8.07 -15.21 -15.67
CA GLN A 54 -6.82 -15.60 -16.33
C GLN A 54 -6.77 -15.13 -17.77
N ASN A 55 -7.86 -15.29 -18.53
CA ASN A 55 -7.96 -14.80 -19.91
C ASN A 55 -7.85 -13.28 -20.01
N GLN A 56 -8.32 -12.56 -18.98
CA GLN A 56 -8.12 -11.12 -18.83
C GLN A 56 -6.70 -10.74 -18.37
N HIS A 57 -5.78 -11.70 -18.31
CA HIS A 57 -4.38 -11.48 -17.86
C HIS A 57 -4.28 -10.81 -16.48
N LYS A 58 -5.22 -11.09 -15.56
CA LYS A 58 -5.13 -10.60 -14.19
C LYS A 58 -3.96 -11.28 -13.47
N ALA A 59 -3.24 -10.47 -12.66
CA ALA A 59 -2.15 -11.00 -11.85
C ALA A 59 -2.65 -12.10 -10.89
N SER A 60 -1.86 -13.15 -10.68
CA SER A 60 -2.19 -14.30 -9.81
C SER A 60 -2.63 -13.87 -8.42
N THR A 61 -1.98 -12.84 -7.83
CA THR A 61 -2.37 -12.24 -6.55
C THR A 61 -3.78 -11.66 -6.57
N THR A 62 -4.23 -11.11 -7.70
CA THR A 62 -5.59 -10.61 -7.88
C THR A 62 -6.59 -11.77 -7.95
N ILE A 63 -6.27 -12.85 -8.67
CA ILE A 63 -7.10 -14.04 -8.77
C ILE A 63 -7.26 -14.72 -7.40
N PHE A 64 -6.16 -14.89 -6.65
CA PHE A 64 -6.19 -15.42 -5.29
C PHE A 64 -7.07 -14.57 -4.35
N ARG A 65 -6.99 -13.25 -4.45
CA ARG A 65 -7.83 -12.35 -3.64
C ARG A 65 -9.31 -12.50 -4.02
N ASN A 66 -9.64 -12.57 -5.31
CA ASN A 66 -11.00 -12.81 -5.79
C ASN A 66 -11.57 -14.11 -5.22
N LEU A 67 -10.81 -15.20 -5.29
CA LEU A 67 -11.24 -16.48 -4.71
C LEU A 67 -11.41 -16.39 -3.18
N ALA A 68 -10.53 -15.67 -2.48
CA ALA A 68 -10.66 -15.47 -1.05
C ALA A 68 -11.92 -14.65 -0.69
N SER A 69 -12.26 -13.62 -1.49
CA SER A 69 -13.47 -12.82 -1.29
C SER A 69 -14.75 -13.63 -1.56
N ILE A 70 -14.77 -14.47 -2.60
CA ILE A 70 -15.87 -15.38 -2.91
C ILE A 70 -16.04 -16.39 -1.78
N ARG A 71 -14.95 -17.01 -1.32
CA ARG A 71 -14.97 -17.97 -0.21
C ARG A 71 -15.54 -17.35 1.06
N ALA A 72 -15.10 -16.14 1.41
CA ALA A 72 -15.60 -15.41 2.57
C ALA A 72 -17.08 -15.04 2.44
N PHE A 73 -17.55 -14.74 1.24
CA PHE A 73 -18.95 -14.45 0.96
C PHE A 73 -19.83 -15.69 1.14
N PHE A 74 -19.43 -16.84 0.60
CA PHE A 74 -20.19 -18.07 0.78
C PHE A 74 -20.19 -18.57 2.23
N TYR A 75 -19.11 -18.37 3.00
CA TYR A 75 -19.16 -18.62 4.44
C TYR A 75 -20.16 -17.72 5.18
N PHE A 76 -20.28 -16.47 4.78
CA PHE A 76 -21.31 -15.58 5.32
C PHE A 76 -22.70 -16.09 4.97
N LEU A 77 -22.97 -16.49 3.72
CA LEU A 77 -24.27 -17.01 3.28
C LEU A 77 -24.65 -18.33 3.98
N MET A 78 -23.68 -19.22 4.22
CA MET A 78 -23.90 -20.42 5.04
C MET A 78 -24.34 -20.04 6.47
N GLY A 79 -23.66 -19.07 7.09
CA GLY A 79 -24.03 -18.58 8.41
C GLY A 79 -25.42 -17.91 8.49
N GLN A 80 -25.95 -17.47 7.34
CA GLN A 80 -27.33 -16.95 7.20
C GLN A 80 -28.34 -18.01 6.77
N GLY A 81 -27.92 -19.26 6.56
CA GLY A 81 -28.79 -20.33 6.09
C GLY A 81 -29.25 -20.22 4.63
N VAL A 82 -28.64 -19.33 3.84
CA VAL A 82 -29.00 -19.10 2.43
C VAL A 82 -28.48 -20.23 1.53
N VAL A 83 -27.30 -20.77 1.84
CA VAL A 83 -26.69 -21.91 1.16
C VAL A 83 -26.30 -22.99 2.17
N LYS A 84 -26.32 -24.26 1.75
CA LYS A 84 -25.98 -25.39 2.61
C LYS A 84 -24.49 -25.64 2.72
N GLU A 85 -23.74 -25.34 1.67
CA GLU A 85 -22.30 -25.58 1.56
C GLU A 85 -21.60 -24.40 0.87
N ASN A 86 -20.29 -24.33 1.03
CA ASN A 86 -19.47 -23.31 0.35
C ASN A 86 -18.81 -23.94 -0.89
N PRO A 87 -19.26 -23.60 -2.11
CA PRO A 87 -18.71 -24.17 -3.33
C PRO A 87 -17.26 -23.75 -3.63
N ALA A 88 -16.70 -22.81 -2.86
CA ALA A 88 -15.34 -22.32 -3.03
C ALA A 88 -14.32 -22.94 -2.05
N VAL A 89 -14.73 -23.85 -1.13
CA VAL A 89 -13.88 -24.29 -0.03
C VAL A 89 -12.62 -25.02 -0.51
N ASP A 90 -12.78 -25.96 -1.43
CA ASP A 90 -11.68 -26.83 -1.91
C ASP A 90 -11.06 -26.38 -3.22
N LEU A 91 -11.27 -25.11 -3.58
CA LEU A 91 -10.65 -24.55 -4.78
C LEU A 91 -9.23 -24.08 -4.46
N GLU A 92 -8.26 -24.88 -4.82
CA GLU A 92 -6.86 -24.52 -4.78
C GLU A 92 -6.39 -24.07 -6.17
N LEU A 93 -5.74 -22.91 -6.21
CA LEU A 93 -5.06 -22.44 -7.41
C LEU A 93 -3.57 -22.71 -7.27
N PRO A 94 -2.88 -23.11 -8.35
CA PRO A 94 -1.44 -23.24 -8.33
C PRO A 94 -0.82 -21.93 -7.83
N ARG A 95 0.00 -22.02 -6.78
CA ARG A 95 0.74 -20.86 -6.29
C ARG A 95 1.95 -20.66 -7.19
N GLU A 96 2.01 -19.51 -7.85
CA GLU A 96 3.27 -19.09 -8.44
C GLU A 96 4.31 -18.92 -7.33
N GLU A 97 5.53 -19.37 -7.59
CA GLU A 97 6.67 -19.14 -6.71
C GLU A 97 6.81 -17.62 -6.49
N ARG A 98 6.79 -17.21 -5.23
CA ARG A 98 7.02 -15.81 -4.89
C ARG A 98 8.45 -15.47 -5.29
N LYS A 99 8.61 -14.63 -6.31
CA LYS A 99 9.90 -14.05 -6.61
C LYS A 99 10.41 -13.34 -5.36
N VAL A 100 11.57 -13.75 -4.87
CA VAL A 100 12.23 -13.08 -3.74
C VAL A 100 12.45 -11.62 -4.15
N PRO A 101 11.96 -10.65 -3.37
CA PRO A 101 12.19 -9.25 -3.69
C PRO A 101 13.70 -8.98 -3.77
N LYS A 102 14.15 -8.36 -4.85
CA LYS A 102 15.52 -7.89 -4.94
C LYS A 102 15.70 -6.78 -3.90
N ILE A 103 16.62 -7.00 -2.98
CA ILE A 103 17.00 -6.02 -1.94
C ILE A 103 18.12 -5.16 -2.53
N MET A 104 18.03 -3.84 -2.38
CA MET A 104 19.09 -2.93 -2.79
C MET A 104 20.33 -3.14 -1.92
N THR A 105 21.51 -3.07 -2.51
CA THR A 105 22.78 -3.03 -1.78
C THR A 105 22.92 -1.69 -1.03
N LEU A 106 23.77 -1.64 -0.01
CA LEU A 106 24.03 -0.40 0.72
C LEU A 106 24.49 0.72 -0.22
N GLU A 107 25.40 0.42 -1.15
CA GLU A 107 25.88 1.36 -2.15
C GLU A 107 24.74 1.91 -3.04
N GLN A 108 23.81 1.05 -3.46
CA GLN A 108 22.64 1.48 -4.23
C GLN A 108 21.71 2.40 -3.43
N VAL A 109 21.53 2.10 -2.14
CA VAL A 109 20.74 2.93 -1.24
C VAL A 109 21.41 4.29 -1.05
N GLU A 110 22.71 4.35 -0.81
CA GLU A 110 23.46 5.60 -0.68
C GLU A 110 23.35 6.45 -1.95
N LYS A 111 23.57 5.85 -3.12
CA LYS A 111 23.38 6.52 -4.42
C LYS A 111 21.95 7.07 -4.58
N LEU A 112 20.93 6.32 -4.17
CA LEU A 112 19.54 6.77 -4.23
C LEU A 112 19.29 7.97 -3.31
N LEU A 113 19.80 7.92 -2.07
CA LEU A 113 19.66 8.97 -1.10
C LEU A 113 20.36 10.28 -1.51
N GLU A 114 21.39 10.22 -2.33
CA GLU A 114 22.13 11.37 -2.83
C GLU A 114 21.49 12.08 -4.03
N GLN A 115 20.53 11.44 -4.72
CA GLN A 115 19.93 12.01 -5.94
C GLN A 115 19.16 13.32 -5.74
N PRO A 116 18.35 13.50 -4.65
CA PRO A 116 17.57 14.70 -4.51
C PRO A 116 18.44 15.97 -4.42
N LYS A 117 18.28 16.89 -5.36
CA LYS A 117 18.94 18.20 -5.34
C LYS A 117 18.26 19.09 -4.31
N THR A 118 18.97 19.46 -3.25
CA THR A 118 18.43 20.25 -2.14
C THR A 118 18.39 21.77 -2.43
N SER A 119 18.50 22.15 -3.70
CA SER A 119 18.43 23.54 -4.15
C SER A 119 17.00 24.10 -4.25
N ASP A 120 15.99 23.24 -4.29
CA ASP A 120 14.59 23.61 -4.40
C ASP A 120 13.72 22.90 -3.34
N ALA A 121 12.49 23.38 -3.17
CA ALA A 121 11.55 22.86 -2.19
C ALA A 121 11.17 21.39 -2.42
N LYS A 122 11.16 20.96 -3.68
CA LYS A 122 10.85 19.58 -4.06
C LYS A 122 12.00 18.65 -3.65
N GLY A 123 13.22 19.01 -3.99
CA GLY A 123 14.38 18.18 -3.63
C GLY A 123 14.59 18.11 -2.13
N LEU A 124 14.38 19.21 -1.37
CA LEU A 124 14.39 19.20 0.09
C LEU A 124 13.36 18.24 0.67
N ARG A 125 12.12 18.23 0.13
CA ARG A 125 11.07 17.30 0.53
C ARG A 125 11.45 15.87 0.23
N ASP A 126 11.90 15.59 -1.00
CA ASP A 126 12.22 14.26 -1.47
C ASP A 126 13.39 13.67 -0.67
N LYS A 127 14.42 14.48 -0.38
CA LYS A 127 15.53 14.12 0.51
C LYS A 127 15.03 13.72 1.89
N ALA A 128 14.21 14.55 2.51
CA ALA A 128 13.66 14.28 3.84
C ALA A 128 12.80 13.01 3.85
N MET A 129 11.97 12.79 2.82
CA MET A 129 11.15 11.58 2.71
C MET A 129 12.01 10.31 2.60
N LEU A 130 13.05 10.33 1.78
CA LEU A 130 13.94 9.19 1.58
C LEU A 130 14.76 8.88 2.84
N GLU A 131 15.35 9.91 3.48
CA GLU A 131 16.12 9.75 4.71
C GLU A 131 15.27 9.22 5.87
N VAL A 132 14.05 9.73 6.05
CA VAL A 132 13.12 9.24 7.07
C VAL A 132 12.73 7.78 6.79
N LEU A 133 12.42 7.45 5.53
CA LEU A 133 12.05 6.09 5.16
C LEU A 133 13.20 5.11 5.43
N TYR A 134 14.43 5.50 5.09
CA TYR A 134 15.62 4.68 5.32
C TYR A 134 15.93 4.52 6.82
N ALA A 135 15.94 5.62 7.55
CA ALA A 135 16.29 5.61 8.98
C ALA A 135 15.29 4.81 9.83
N THR A 136 14.01 4.81 9.46
CA THR A 136 12.94 4.31 10.33
C THR A 136 12.29 3.02 9.85
N GLY A 137 12.42 2.68 8.57
CA GLY A 137 11.73 1.54 7.96
C GLY A 137 10.20 1.59 8.04
N ILE A 138 9.60 2.76 8.22
CA ILE A 138 8.14 2.92 8.24
C ILE A 138 7.53 2.61 6.87
N ARG A 139 6.25 2.25 6.85
CA ARG A 139 5.56 2.03 5.58
C ARG A 139 5.35 3.36 4.85
N VAL A 140 5.40 3.34 3.52
CA VAL A 140 5.12 4.55 2.71
C VAL A 140 3.76 5.16 3.05
N SER A 141 2.75 4.35 3.39
CA SER A 141 1.45 4.85 3.85
C SER A 141 1.53 5.62 5.17
N GLU A 142 2.41 5.21 6.08
CA GLU A 142 2.68 5.92 7.33
C GLU A 142 3.46 7.21 7.04
N LEU A 143 4.53 7.12 6.24
CA LEU A 143 5.35 8.27 5.85
C LEU A 143 4.51 9.42 5.27
N VAL A 144 3.68 9.16 4.27
CA VAL A 144 2.84 10.19 3.64
C VAL A 144 1.69 10.67 4.54
N SER A 145 1.44 10.01 5.66
CA SER A 145 0.39 10.38 6.62
C SER A 145 0.93 11.06 7.87
N LEU A 146 2.24 11.29 7.96
CA LEU A 146 2.84 12.04 9.06
C LEU A 146 2.35 13.49 9.05
N HIS A 147 2.13 14.03 10.24
CA HIS A 147 1.87 15.44 10.49
C HIS A 147 3.12 16.11 11.06
N VAL A 148 3.16 17.42 11.01
CA VAL A 148 4.30 18.19 11.57
C VAL A 148 4.50 17.88 13.05
N ASP A 149 3.41 17.76 13.80
CA ASP A 149 3.43 17.46 15.24
C ASP A 149 3.85 16.01 15.57
N ASP A 150 3.96 15.15 14.55
CA ASP A 150 4.51 13.80 14.73
C ASP A 150 6.04 13.79 14.76
N VAL A 151 6.69 14.91 14.40
CA VAL A 151 8.15 15.03 14.33
C VAL A 151 8.67 15.77 15.56
N ASN A 152 9.55 15.14 16.31
CA ASN A 152 10.24 15.76 17.43
C ASN A 152 11.74 15.80 17.12
N LEU A 153 12.20 16.91 16.54
CA LEU A 153 13.61 17.08 16.18
C LEU A 153 14.55 17.19 17.38
N PRO A 154 14.19 17.90 18.48
CA PRO A 154 15.03 17.94 19.68
C PRO A 154 15.30 16.56 20.29
N PHE A 155 14.30 15.71 20.37
CA PHE A 155 14.41 14.36 20.92
C PHE A 155 14.65 13.28 19.87
N GLU A 156 14.82 13.65 18.60
CA GLU A 156 15.22 12.79 17.48
C GLU A 156 14.30 11.58 17.27
N TYR A 157 12.99 11.77 17.34
CA TYR A 157 12.03 10.72 17.03
C TYR A 157 10.87 11.21 16.16
N ILE A 158 10.20 10.26 15.51
CA ILE A 158 8.89 10.46 14.90
C ILE A 158 7.87 9.55 15.56
N ARG A 159 6.63 10.05 15.67
CA ARG A 159 5.48 9.28 16.16
C ARG A 159 4.69 8.75 14.99
N CYS A 160 4.65 7.42 14.84
CA CYS A 160 3.85 6.75 13.83
C CYS A 160 2.58 6.19 14.45
N THR A 161 1.41 6.64 13.97
CA THR A 161 0.10 6.16 14.42
C THR A 161 -0.55 5.32 13.32
N THR A 162 -1.00 4.11 13.67
CA THR A 162 -1.71 3.20 12.77
C THR A 162 -2.96 2.67 13.49
N GLY A 163 -4.12 3.17 13.10
CA GLY A 163 -5.37 2.91 13.83
C GLY A 163 -5.29 3.44 15.26
N SER A 164 -5.50 2.60 16.26
CA SER A 164 -5.40 2.95 17.69
C SER A 164 -3.99 2.78 18.29
N LYS A 165 -3.03 2.29 17.51
CA LYS A 165 -1.67 2.03 17.99
C LYS A 165 -0.73 3.13 17.54
N SER A 166 0.03 3.67 18.49
CA SER A 166 1.10 4.65 18.23
C SER A 166 2.44 4.07 18.68
N ARG A 167 3.50 4.36 17.92
CA ARG A 167 4.86 4.02 18.27
C ARG A 167 5.80 5.18 17.98
N MET A 168 6.79 5.38 18.84
CA MET A 168 7.88 6.31 18.63
C MET A 168 9.03 5.57 17.96
N ILE A 169 9.61 6.18 16.94
CA ILE A 169 10.72 5.60 16.17
C ILE A 169 11.85 6.63 16.16
N PRO A 170 13.04 6.27 16.65
CA PRO A 170 14.18 7.18 16.60
C PRO A 170 14.59 7.44 15.14
N ILE A 171 15.02 8.67 14.86
CA ILE A 171 15.59 9.09 13.59
C ILE A 171 17.08 9.37 13.79
N GLY A 172 17.89 8.98 12.82
CA GLY A 172 19.32 9.32 12.87
C GLY A 172 19.59 10.76 12.43
N THR A 173 20.82 11.20 12.63
CA THR A 173 21.26 12.58 12.34
C THR A 173 20.94 13.03 10.91
N LYS A 174 21.20 12.20 9.90
CA LYS A 174 20.92 12.53 8.48
C LYS A 174 19.43 12.82 8.23
N ALA A 175 18.54 11.99 8.80
CA ALA A 175 17.10 12.20 8.66
C ALA A 175 16.62 13.44 9.42
N LYS A 176 17.18 13.69 10.60
CA LYS A 176 16.92 14.92 11.38
C LYS A 176 17.31 16.17 10.60
N GLU A 177 18.51 16.21 10.05
CA GLU A 177 19.01 17.34 9.25
C GLU A 177 18.15 17.58 8.01
N ALA A 178 17.82 16.52 7.28
CA ALA A 178 16.97 16.60 6.09
C ALA A 178 15.56 17.08 6.43
N LEU A 179 14.98 16.63 7.54
CA LEU A 179 13.68 17.10 8.03
C LEU A 179 13.73 18.59 8.43
N TRP A 180 14.78 18.99 9.13
CA TRP A 180 14.95 20.38 9.55
C TRP A 180 15.05 21.32 8.34
N GLU A 181 15.88 20.99 7.35
CA GLU A 181 16.02 21.76 6.11
C GLU A 181 14.69 21.84 5.34
N TYR A 182 13.99 20.70 5.23
CA TYR A 182 12.69 20.67 4.58
C TYR A 182 11.66 21.52 5.30
N LEU A 183 11.52 21.38 6.61
CA LEU A 183 10.55 22.16 7.40
C LEU A 183 10.82 23.65 7.32
N LYS A 184 12.10 24.05 7.40
CA LYS A 184 12.51 25.45 7.46
C LYS A 184 12.52 26.14 6.11
N LYS A 185 12.88 25.45 5.03
CA LYS A 185 13.07 26.04 3.69
C LYS A 185 12.12 25.49 2.64
N GLY A 186 11.89 24.18 2.62
CA GLY A 186 11.12 23.52 1.57
C GLY A 186 9.62 23.61 1.80
N ARG A 187 9.15 23.21 3.00
CA ARG A 187 7.72 23.14 3.30
C ARG A 187 7.04 24.50 3.21
N VAL A 188 7.70 25.55 3.65
CA VAL A 188 7.18 26.93 3.61
C VAL A 188 6.90 27.41 2.19
N GLN A 189 7.60 26.88 1.19
CA GLN A 189 7.35 27.19 -0.23
C GLN A 189 6.24 26.32 -0.85
N LEU A 190 5.96 25.16 -0.27
CA LEU A 190 4.95 24.21 -0.76
C LEU A 190 3.60 24.38 -0.09
N ILE A 191 3.53 25.02 1.06
CA ILE A 191 2.28 25.19 1.80
C ILE A 191 1.43 26.29 1.17
N HIS A 192 0.21 25.96 0.78
CA HIS A 192 -0.77 26.92 0.24
C HIS A 192 -1.86 27.28 1.25
N ASN A 193 -2.12 26.39 2.21
CA ASN A 193 -3.03 26.64 3.33
C ASN A 193 -2.23 26.64 4.65
N PRO A 194 -2.19 27.73 5.37
CA PRO A 194 -1.44 27.82 6.66
C PRO A 194 -1.90 26.78 7.71
N GLU A 195 -3.14 26.34 7.64
CA GLU A 195 -3.70 25.32 8.56
C GLU A 195 -3.34 23.88 8.17
N GLU A 196 -2.65 23.67 7.04
CA GLU A 196 -2.26 22.34 6.61
C GLU A 196 -1.20 21.76 7.57
N THR A 197 -1.56 20.69 8.24
CA THR A 197 -0.71 20.04 9.26
C THR A 197 0.08 18.85 8.71
N VAL A 198 -0.25 18.36 7.50
CA VAL A 198 0.48 17.26 6.88
C VAL A 198 1.94 17.63 6.66
N LEU A 199 2.84 16.71 7.01
CA LEU A 199 4.29 16.94 6.92
C LEU A 199 4.74 17.09 5.47
N PHE A 200 4.48 16.08 4.62
CA PHE A 200 4.98 16.03 3.26
C PHE A 200 3.92 16.42 2.23
N LEU A 201 4.16 17.56 1.60
CA LEU A 201 3.25 18.19 0.65
C LEU A 201 3.66 17.93 -0.80
N ASN A 202 2.68 17.77 -1.67
CA ASN A 202 2.89 17.79 -3.12
C ASN A 202 3.00 19.23 -3.63
N TYR A 203 3.22 19.41 -4.93
CA TYR A 203 3.34 20.73 -5.57
C TYR A 203 2.10 21.61 -5.43
N GLY A 204 0.92 21.00 -5.27
CA GLY A 204 -0.36 21.70 -5.05
C GLY A 204 -0.65 22.01 -3.58
N GLY A 205 0.34 21.92 -2.69
CA GLY A 205 0.18 22.19 -1.25
C GLY A 205 -0.68 21.17 -0.51
N LYS A 206 -0.95 20.00 -1.11
CA LYS A 206 -1.76 18.93 -0.52
C LYS A 206 -0.89 17.74 -0.12
N LYS A 207 -1.44 16.87 0.71
CA LYS A 207 -0.82 15.61 1.12
C LYS A 207 -0.22 14.86 -0.06
N MET A 208 1.03 14.40 0.07
CA MET A 208 1.68 13.49 -0.86
C MET A 208 0.93 12.15 -0.95
N THR A 209 0.71 11.65 -2.17
CA THR A 209 0.13 10.32 -2.35
C THR A 209 1.20 9.23 -2.35
N ARG A 210 0.82 7.99 -1.97
CA ARG A 210 1.71 6.84 -2.07
C ARG A 210 2.23 6.64 -3.50
N GLN A 211 1.36 6.77 -4.49
CA GLN A 211 1.73 6.64 -5.91
C GLN A 211 2.69 7.74 -6.35
N GLY A 212 2.44 9.00 -5.90
CA GLY A 212 3.32 10.12 -6.17
C GLY A 212 4.71 9.91 -5.61
N PHE A 213 4.82 9.44 -4.36
CA PHE A 213 6.11 9.13 -3.76
C PHE A 213 6.85 7.99 -4.48
N TRP A 214 6.15 6.91 -4.86
CA TRP A 214 6.79 5.82 -5.62
C TRP A 214 7.27 6.24 -6.99
N LYS A 215 6.56 7.16 -7.66
CA LYS A 215 7.05 7.76 -8.92
C LYS A 215 8.36 8.52 -8.70
N ILE A 216 8.46 9.26 -7.61
CA ILE A 216 9.69 9.97 -7.21
C ILE A 216 10.84 8.98 -6.99
N VAL A 217 10.62 7.91 -6.20
CA VAL A 217 11.63 6.89 -5.92
C VAL A 217 12.10 6.21 -7.21
N LYS A 218 11.19 5.87 -8.13
CA LYS A 218 11.56 5.28 -9.43
C LYS A 218 12.42 6.21 -10.27
N ASN A 219 12.05 7.48 -10.37
CA ASN A 219 12.83 8.45 -11.13
C ASN A 219 14.25 8.59 -10.57
N TYR A 220 14.40 8.73 -9.25
CA TYR A 220 15.73 8.81 -8.64
C TYR A 220 16.53 7.51 -8.76
N ALA A 221 15.88 6.37 -8.77
CA ALA A 221 16.57 5.10 -9.01
C ALA A 221 17.07 4.97 -10.45
N GLU A 222 16.31 5.46 -11.43
CA GLU A 222 16.71 5.55 -12.83
C GLU A 222 17.89 6.52 -12.98
N GLU A 223 17.83 7.70 -12.37
CA GLU A 223 18.92 8.70 -12.35
C GLU A 223 20.20 8.13 -11.70
N ALA A 224 20.06 7.33 -10.64
CA ALA A 224 21.17 6.66 -9.96
C ALA A 224 21.72 5.43 -10.72
N GLY A 225 21.12 5.04 -11.85
CA GLY A 225 21.51 3.84 -12.60
C GLY A 225 21.28 2.54 -11.83
N ILE A 226 20.31 2.49 -10.92
CA ILE A 226 20.02 1.31 -10.11
C ILE A 226 19.22 0.31 -10.95
N PRO A 227 19.75 -0.89 -11.25
CA PRO A 227 19.08 -1.85 -12.11
C PRO A 227 17.95 -2.56 -11.39
N GLY A 228 16.84 -2.75 -12.08
CA GLY A 228 15.71 -3.57 -11.63
C GLY A 228 14.45 -2.78 -11.31
N GLU A 229 13.34 -3.51 -11.18
CA GLU A 229 12.04 -2.91 -10.89
C GLU A 229 11.91 -2.63 -9.39
N ILE A 230 11.89 -1.36 -9.02
CA ILE A 230 11.62 -0.93 -7.65
C ILE A 230 10.10 -0.94 -7.45
N THR A 231 9.62 -1.84 -6.60
CA THR A 231 8.19 -2.00 -6.34
C THR A 231 7.81 -1.54 -4.93
N PRO A 232 6.58 -1.03 -4.75
CA PRO A 232 6.07 -0.60 -3.43
C PRO A 232 6.04 -1.71 -2.37
N HIS A 233 6.06 -2.96 -2.80
CA HIS A 233 5.99 -4.14 -1.94
C HIS A 233 7.37 -4.76 -1.64
N GLY A 234 8.40 -4.38 -2.39
CA GLY A 234 9.76 -4.68 -2.02
C GLY A 234 10.12 -3.88 -0.77
N ARG A 235 10.73 -4.51 0.21
CA ARG A 235 11.40 -3.80 1.30
C ARG A 235 12.66 -3.16 0.72
N VAL A 236 12.43 -2.10 -0.06
CA VAL A 236 13.45 -1.47 -0.92
C VAL A 236 14.54 -0.80 -0.10
N ILE A 237 14.23 -0.42 1.13
CA ILE A 237 15.14 0.30 2.01
C ILE A 237 15.05 -0.37 3.38
N ILE A 238 15.85 -1.40 3.59
CA ILE A 238 16.01 -2.02 4.90
C ILE A 238 17.38 -1.66 5.44
N ARG A 239 17.39 -1.02 6.59
CA ARG A 239 18.54 -1.01 7.45
C ARG A 239 18.76 -2.45 7.93
N THR A 240 19.81 -3.10 7.46
CA THR A 240 20.38 -4.24 8.17
C THR A 240 21.08 -3.66 9.39
N SER A 241 20.52 -3.93 10.56
CA SER A 241 21.21 -3.75 11.86
C SER A 241 22.37 -4.69 11.95
#